data_3969acf5aef5408f0d8799e085f15043
#
_entry.id   3969acf5aef5408f0d8799e085f15043
#
_cell.length_a   1.000
_cell.length_b   1.000
_cell.length_c   1.000
_cell.angle_alpha   90.00
_cell.angle_beta   90.00
_cell.angle_gamma   90.00
#
_symmetry.space_group_name_H-M   'P 1'
#
loop_
_entity.id
_entity.type
_entity.pdbx_description
1 polymer ?
#
loop_
_entity_poly.entity_id
_entity_poly.type
_entity_poly.pdbx_seq_one_letter_code
_entity_poly.pdbx_strand_id
1 'polypeptide(L)'
;MKSLSTDQKIATKETLLVVDDEAGPRESLRMILKPLYEVHTASNGQEALRLVQNKDIDVVTLDLNMPGLSGIEVLKEIKNLRPNAEVIVITGYGTLTHAQEAIRFGAGDFISKPFNVADVISIVGKSFERRSFNLKLKSLVQLFQGLRSTVHDAEG
;
A
#
# COMPACT_ATOMS: atom_id res chain seq x y z
N MET A 1 45.39 -5.09 -8.49
CA MET A 1 44.16 -5.77 -8.01
C MET A 1 43.13 -4.72 -7.65
N LYS A 2 42.15 -4.53 -8.52
CA LYS A 2 41.03 -3.65 -8.24
C LYS A 2 39.98 -4.45 -7.48
N SER A 3 39.76 -4.14 -6.21
CA SER A 3 38.61 -4.63 -5.49
C SER A 3 37.37 -4.00 -6.10
N LEU A 4 36.60 -4.79 -6.83
CA LEU A 4 35.26 -4.45 -7.23
C LEU A 4 34.41 -4.49 -5.95
N SER A 5 34.28 -3.35 -5.30
CA SER A 5 33.19 -3.15 -4.34
C SER A 5 31.91 -3.07 -5.14
N THR A 6 31.34 -4.21 -5.42
CA THR A 6 29.98 -4.32 -5.89
C THR A 6 29.10 -4.02 -4.68
N ASP A 7 28.79 -2.73 -4.47
CA ASP A 7 27.61 -2.35 -3.75
C ASP A 7 26.40 -2.80 -4.58
N GLN A 8 26.19 -4.11 -4.62
CA GLN A 8 24.89 -4.65 -4.93
C GLN A 8 24.02 -4.23 -3.75
N LYS A 9 23.43 -3.04 -3.86
CA LYS A 9 22.26 -2.65 -3.11
C LYS A 9 21.27 -3.78 -3.37
N ILE A 10 21.20 -4.74 -2.43
CA ILE A 10 20.18 -5.79 -2.46
C ILE A 10 18.88 -5.02 -2.48
N ALA A 11 18.22 -4.98 -3.64
CA ALA A 11 16.91 -4.35 -3.76
C ALA A 11 15.99 -5.12 -2.83
N THR A 12 15.66 -4.53 -1.68
CA THR A 12 14.64 -5.06 -0.78
C THR A 12 13.34 -5.14 -1.57
N LYS A 13 12.72 -6.33 -1.63
CA LYS A 13 11.42 -6.49 -2.26
C LYS A 13 10.42 -5.54 -1.61
N GLU A 14 9.60 -4.92 -2.44
CA GLU A 14 8.47 -4.12 -1.98
C GLU A 14 7.48 -5.00 -1.23
N THR A 15 6.90 -4.48 -0.15
CA THR A 15 6.12 -5.24 0.82
C THR A 15 4.63 -5.02 0.65
N LEU A 16 3.91 -6.10 0.50
CA LEU A 16 2.46 -6.14 0.30
C LEU A 16 1.77 -6.87 1.45
N LEU A 17 0.69 -6.30 1.94
CA LEU A 17 -0.20 -6.96 2.90
C LEU A 17 -1.54 -7.30 2.23
N VAL A 18 -1.93 -8.55 2.29
CA VAL A 18 -3.23 -9.04 1.81
C VAL A 18 -4.15 -9.27 3.01
N VAL A 19 -5.25 -8.54 3.07
CA VAL A 19 -6.24 -8.63 4.16
C VAL A 19 -7.57 -9.13 3.62
N ASP A 20 -7.94 -10.34 4.00
CA ASP A 20 -9.20 -10.98 3.61
C ASP A 20 -9.54 -12.08 4.63
N ASP A 21 -10.76 -12.13 5.12
CA ASP A 21 -11.20 -13.15 6.08
C ASP A 21 -11.44 -14.51 5.42
N GLU A 22 -11.66 -14.55 4.10
CA GLU A 22 -11.81 -15.77 3.34
C GLU A 22 -10.44 -16.34 2.92
N ALA A 23 -10.17 -17.60 3.32
CA ALA A 23 -8.90 -18.26 3.03
C ALA A 23 -8.64 -18.41 1.51
N GLY A 24 -9.66 -18.72 0.72
CA GLY A 24 -9.54 -18.91 -0.72
C GLY A 24 -8.98 -17.68 -1.45
N PRO A 25 -9.68 -16.54 -1.43
CA PRO A 25 -9.19 -15.30 -2.03
C PRO A 25 -7.86 -14.84 -1.45
N ARG A 26 -7.67 -14.93 -0.13
CA ARG A 26 -6.43 -14.54 0.53
C ARG A 26 -5.23 -15.33 0.01
N GLU A 27 -5.33 -16.66 -0.05
CA GLU A 27 -4.28 -17.53 -0.56
C GLU A 27 -4.05 -17.36 -2.07
N SER A 28 -5.12 -17.15 -2.83
CA SER A 28 -5.01 -16.88 -4.28
C SER A 28 -4.18 -15.62 -4.54
N LEU A 29 -4.48 -14.53 -3.84
CA LEU A 29 -3.71 -13.28 -3.95
C LEU A 29 -2.26 -13.47 -3.53
N ARG A 30 -2.03 -14.16 -2.42
CA ARG A 30 -0.68 -14.47 -1.97
C ARG A 30 0.12 -15.23 -3.01
N MET A 31 -0.45 -16.28 -3.60
CA MET A 31 0.23 -17.09 -4.61
C MET A 31 0.52 -16.32 -5.89
N ILE A 32 -0.41 -15.46 -6.32
CA ILE A 32 -0.24 -14.62 -7.51
C ILE A 32 0.89 -13.61 -7.33
N LEU A 33 0.98 -13.02 -6.14
CA LEU A 33 1.81 -11.83 -5.90
C LEU A 33 3.18 -12.15 -5.25
N LYS A 34 3.32 -13.29 -4.57
CA LYS A 34 4.58 -13.64 -3.89
C LYS A 34 5.82 -13.73 -4.80
N PRO A 35 5.73 -14.08 -6.10
CA PRO A 35 6.90 -14.04 -6.97
C PRO A 35 7.45 -12.64 -7.20
N LEU A 36 6.60 -11.60 -7.03
CA LEU A 36 6.91 -10.20 -7.33
C LEU A 36 7.21 -9.37 -6.09
N TYR A 37 6.57 -9.70 -4.95
CA TYR A 37 6.60 -8.90 -3.73
C TYR A 37 6.85 -9.75 -2.50
N GLU A 38 7.29 -9.12 -1.41
CA GLU A 38 7.23 -9.72 -0.08
C GLU A 38 5.78 -9.63 0.43
N VAL A 39 5.08 -10.76 0.47
CA VAL A 39 3.66 -10.80 0.80
C VAL A 39 3.43 -11.28 2.22
N HIS A 40 2.75 -10.45 3.01
CA HIS A 40 2.17 -10.81 4.31
C HIS A 40 0.67 -10.94 4.17
N THR A 41 0.04 -11.72 5.02
CA THR A 41 -1.41 -11.94 5.02
C THR A 41 -2.00 -11.69 6.39
N ALA A 42 -3.23 -11.21 6.42
CA ALA A 42 -4.04 -11.07 7.61
C ALA A 42 -5.47 -11.54 7.34
N SER A 43 -6.07 -12.21 8.31
CA SER A 43 -7.43 -12.76 8.20
C SER A 43 -8.51 -11.88 8.86
N ASN A 44 -8.12 -10.79 9.49
CA ASN A 44 -9.01 -9.81 10.12
C ASN A 44 -8.34 -8.45 10.27
N GLY A 45 -9.14 -7.45 10.61
CA GLY A 45 -8.66 -6.07 10.74
C GLY A 45 -7.65 -5.86 11.85
N GLN A 46 -7.79 -6.53 12.99
CA GLN A 46 -6.87 -6.38 14.12
C GLN A 46 -5.48 -6.93 13.78
N GLU A 47 -5.42 -8.08 13.13
CA GLU A 47 -4.17 -8.67 12.64
C GLU A 47 -3.51 -7.76 11.60
N ALA A 48 -4.31 -7.21 10.68
CA ALA A 48 -3.83 -6.27 9.67
C ALA A 48 -3.19 -5.04 10.30
N LEU A 49 -3.85 -4.41 11.27
CA LEU A 49 -3.34 -3.23 11.96
C LEU A 49 -2.06 -3.53 12.75
N ARG A 50 -1.96 -4.68 13.35
CA ARG A 50 -0.74 -5.12 14.04
C ARG A 50 0.44 -5.24 13.08
N LEU A 51 0.23 -5.82 11.90
CA LEU A 51 1.26 -5.94 10.87
C LEU A 51 1.67 -4.57 10.31
N VAL A 52 0.73 -3.67 10.09
CA VAL A 52 1.00 -2.30 9.62
C VAL A 52 1.81 -1.51 10.65
N GLN A 53 1.57 -1.70 11.95
CA GLN A 53 2.35 -1.07 13.00
C GLN A 53 3.80 -1.59 13.06
N ASN A 54 4.00 -2.88 12.87
CA ASN A 54 5.27 -3.56 13.14
C ASN A 54 6.16 -3.76 11.90
N LYS A 55 5.62 -3.58 10.70
CA LYS A 55 6.33 -3.78 9.43
C LYS A 55 6.13 -2.57 8.52
N ASP A 56 7.12 -2.32 7.67
CA ASP A 56 7.05 -1.27 6.64
C ASP A 56 6.24 -1.78 5.44
N ILE A 57 4.92 -1.74 5.57
CA ILE A 57 4.00 -2.14 4.52
C ILE A 57 3.87 -0.99 3.50
N ASP A 58 4.08 -1.30 2.23
CA ASP A 58 4.01 -0.33 1.13
C ASP A 58 2.63 -0.26 0.48
N VAL A 59 2.02 -1.42 0.24
CA VAL A 59 0.70 -1.56 -0.37
C VAL A 59 -0.13 -2.57 0.41
N VAL A 60 -1.41 -2.28 0.55
CA VAL A 60 -2.39 -3.17 1.20
C VAL A 60 -3.52 -3.46 0.24
N THR A 61 -3.88 -4.73 0.07
CA THR A 61 -5.17 -5.13 -0.48
C THR A 61 -6.13 -5.44 0.66
N LEU A 62 -7.30 -4.84 0.67
CA LEU A 62 -8.21 -4.86 1.80
C LEU A 62 -9.63 -5.24 1.38
N ASP A 63 -10.15 -6.33 1.90
CA ASP A 63 -11.58 -6.64 1.80
C ASP A 63 -12.39 -5.77 2.78
N LEU A 64 -13.42 -5.11 2.28
CA LEU A 64 -14.29 -4.27 3.12
C LEU A 64 -15.32 -5.09 3.92
N ASN A 65 -15.63 -6.30 3.49
CA ASN A 65 -16.65 -7.15 4.12
C ASN A 65 -16.02 -8.22 5.00
N MET A 66 -15.50 -7.81 6.14
CA MET A 66 -14.98 -8.71 7.16
C MET A 66 -15.78 -8.60 8.44
N PRO A 67 -15.98 -9.70 9.20
CA PRO A 67 -16.58 -9.62 10.52
C PRO A 67 -15.66 -8.88 11.50
N GLY A 68 -16.25 -8.23 12.50
CA GLY A 68 -15.53 -7.43 13.49
C GLY A 68 -15.36 -5.98 13.06
N LEU A 69 -14.12 -5.48 13.02
CA LEU A 69 -13.84 -4.12 12.54
C LEU A 69 -14.25 -3.97 11.07
N SER A 70 -15.02 -2.93 10.77
CA SER A 70 -15.41 -2.66 9.38
C SER A 70 -14.18 -2.35 8.53
N GLY A 71 -14.23 -2.77 7.25
CA GLY A 71 -13.11 -2.51 6.34
C GLY A 71 -12.79 -1.03 6.18
N ILE A 72 -13.81 -0.16 6.23
CA ILE A 72 -13.60 1.31 6.19
C ILE A 72 -12.85 1.81 7.43
N GLU A 73 -13.16 1.30 8.62
CA GLU A 73 -12.41 1.66 9.83
C GLU A 73 -10.96 1.19 9.77
N VAL A 74 -10.73 -0.02 9.25
CA VAL A 74 -9.38 -0.54 9.02
C VAL A 74 -8.62 0.33 8.02
N LEU A 75 -9.26 0.74 6.93
CA LEU A 75 -8.68 1.66 5.93
C LEU A 75 -8.25 2.98 6.58
N LYS A 76 -9.12 3.60 7.38
CA LYS A 76 -8.81 4.85 8.08
C LYS A 76 -7.59 4.70 9.00
N GLU A 77 -7.53 3.62 9.77
CA GLU A 77 -6.41 3.37 10.67
C GLU A 77 -5.11 3.07 9.92
N ILE A 78 -5.15 2.32 8.85
CA ILE A 78 -3.96 2.10 8.00
C ILE A 78 -3.41 3.43 7.49
N LYS A 79 -4.27 4.31 7.00
CA LYS A 79 -3.86 5.63 6.49
C LYS A 79 -3.35 6.56 7.60
N ASN A 80 -3.85 6.42 8.82
CA ASN A 80 -3.31 7.10 10.00
C ASN A 80 -1.92 6.61 10.37
N LEU A 81 -1.73 5.30 10.44
CA LEU A 81 -0.46 4.67 10.85
C LEU A 81 0.62 4.81 9.76
N ARG A 82 0.25 4.66 8.51
CA ARG A 82 1.13 4.68 7.34
C ARG A 82 0.52 5.55 6.24
N PRO A 83 0.62 6.88 6.32
CA PRO A 83 -0.01 7.79 5.34
C PRO A 83 0.45 7.57 3.90
N ASN A 84 1.66 7.04 3.71
CA ASN A 84 2.23 6.77 2.40
C ASN A 84 1.91 5.37 1.86
N ALA A 85 1.33 4.48 2.66
CA ALA A 85 0.88 3.18 2.20
C ALA A 85 -0.31 3.36 1.23
N GLU A 86 -0.25 2.68 0.10
CA GLU A 86 -1.37 2.63 -0.84
C GLU A 86 -2.33 1.51 -0.44
N VAL A 87 -3.62 1.78 -0.49
CA VAL A 87 -4.65 0.79 -0.18
C VAL A 87 -5.52 0.54 -1.40
N ILE A 88 -5.61 -0.73 -1.79
CA ILE A 88 -6.49 -1.23 -2.85
C ILE A 88 -7.63 -1.98 -2.15
N VAL A 89 -8.87 -1.55 -2.37
CA VAL A 89 -10.03 -2.27 -1.84
C VAL A 89 -10.46 -3.35 -2.82
N ILE A 90 -10.52 -4.60 -2.33
CA ILE A 90 -10.96 -5.76 -3.12
C ILE A 90 -12.15 -6.40 -2.40
N THR A 91 -13.35 -6.29 -2.94
CA THR A 91 -14.57 -6.80 -2.29
C THR A 91 -15.60 -7.32 -3.27
N GLY A 92 -16.39 -8.33 -2.86
CA GLY A 92 -17.47 -8.91 -3.64
C GLY A 92 -18.75 -8.08 -3.66
N TYR A 93 -18.85 -7.09 -2.76
CA TYR A 93 -20.02 -6.22 -2.63
C TYR A 93 -19.71 -4.77 -3.00
N GLY A 94 -18.98 -4.61 -4.10
CA GLY A 94 -18.62 -3.29 -4.61
C GLY A 94 -19.83 -2.56 -5.19
N THR A 95 -20.61 -1.87 -4.35
CA THR A 95 -21.54 -0.84 -4.84
C THR A 95 -20.76 0.44 -5.09
N LEU A 96 -21.25 1.29 -5.99
CA LEU A 96 -20.67 2.60 -6.26
C LEU A 96 -20.50 3.43 -4.98
N THR A 97 -21.46 3.34 -4.07
CA THR A 97 -21.43 4.04 -2.77
C THR A 97 -20.24 3.61 -1.91
N HIS A 98 -19.97 2.28 -1.80
CA HIS A 98 -18.84 1.76 -1.04
C HIS A 98 -17.49 2.13 -1.67
N ALA A 99 -17.41 2.12 -3.01
CA ALA A 99 -16.22 2.55 -3.72
C ALA A 99 -15.92 4.03 -3.48
N GLN A 100 -16.95 4.88 -3.57
CA GLN A 100 -16.84 6.33 -3.30
C GLN A 100 -16.41 6.60 -1.85
N GLU A 101 -16.98 5.88 -0.89
CA GLU A 101 -16.62 6.00 0.51
C GLU A 101 -15.16 5.59 0.74
N ALA A 102 -14.72 4.46 0.18
CA ALA A 102 -13.34 3.99 0.31
C ALA A 102 -12.35 5.00 -0.28
N ILE A 103 -12.63 5.56 -1.45
CA ILE A 103 -11.79 6.61 -2.06
C ILE A 103 -11.74 7.85 -1.18
N ARG A 104 -12.87 8.28 -0.62
CA ARG A 104 -12.93 9.42 0.31
C ARG A 104 -12.01 9.23 1.51
N PHE A 105 -11.86 8.02 2.02
CA PHE A 105 -10.99 7.69 3.15
C PHE A 105 -9.58 7.26 2.76
N GLY A 106 -9.21 7.41 1.50
CA GLY A 106 -7.84 7.29 1.06
C GLY A 106 -7.48 6.01 0.31
N ALA A 107 -8.47 5.19 -0.10
CA ALA A 107 -8.20 4.09 -1.02
C ALA A 107 -7.75 4.65 -2.38
N GLY A 108 -6.68 4.09 -2.93
CA GLY A 108 -6.15 4.50 -4.22
C GLY A 108 -6.80 3.79 -5.40
N ASP A 109 -7.38 2.62 -5.16
CA ASP A 109 -8.02 1.82 -6.19
C ASP A 109 -9.08 0.88 -5.59
N PHE A 110 -9.92 0.33 -6.45
CA PHE A 110 -11.02 -0.54 -6.09
C PHE A 110 -11.16 -1.68 -7.10
N ILE A 111 -11.23 -2.92 -6.62
CA ILE A 111 -11.42 -4.11 -7.45
C ILE A 111 -12.61 -4.91 -6.92
N SER A 112 -13.54 -5.28 -7.82
CA SER A 112 -14.66 -6.17 -7.49
C SER A 112 -14.25 -7.64 -7.60
N LYS A 113 -14.72 -8.46 -6.67
CA LYS A 113 -14.66 -9.94 -6.77
C LYS A 113 -15.83 -10.43 -7.68
N PRO A 114 -15.66 -11.48 -8.46
CA PRO A 114 -14.42 -12.20 -8.72
C PRO A 114 -13.43 -11.38 -9.56
N PHE A 115 -12.15 -11.48 -9.25
CA PHE A 115 -11.10 -10.77 -9.98
C PHE A 115 -10.35 -11.72 -10.93
N ASN A 116 -9.73 -11.18 -11.96
CA ASN A 116 -8.78 -11.93 -12.78
C ASN A 116 -7.33 -11.60 -12.42
N VAL A 117 -6.42 -12.53 -12.69
CA VAL A 117 -5.00 -12.43 -12.33
C VAL A 117 -4.33 -11.22 -12.98
N ALA A 118 -4.62 -10.96 -14.25
CA ALA A 118 -4.00 -9.86 -14.99
C ALA A 118 -4.37 -8.50 -14.41
N ASP A 119 -5.63 -8.31 -14.03
CA ASP A 119 -6.08 -7.05 -13.40
C ASP A 119 -5.44 -6.84 -12.02
N VAL A 120 -5.35 -7.90 -11.22
CA VAL A 120 -4.69 -7.82 -9.90
C VAL A 120 -3.24 -7.40 -10.05
N ILE A 121 -2.48 -8.06 -10.90
CA ILE A 121 -1.06 -7.74 -11.14
C ILE A 121 -0.91 -6.31 -11.64
N SER A 122 -1.74 -5.88 -12.59
CA SER A 122 -1.71 -4.53 -13.14
C SER A 122 -2.00 -3.46 -12.10
N ILE A 123 -3.07 -3.62 -11.32
CA ILE A 123 -3.50 -2.63 -10.33
C ILE A 123 -2.54 -2.57 -9.15
N VAL A 124 -2.05 -3.70 -8.68
CA VAL A 124 -1.03 -3.74 -7.62
C VAL A 124 0.26 -3.05 -8.09
N GLY A 125 0.72 -3.34 -9.30
CA GLY A 125 1.90 -2.69 -9.88
C GLY A 125 1.75 -1.17 -9.97
N LYS A 126 0.61 -0.68 -10.44
CA LYS A 126 0.31 0.76 -10.48
C LYS A 126 0.31 1.40 -9.09
N SER A 127 -0.17 0.70 -8.07
CA SER A 127 -0.16 1.20 -6.70
C SER A 127 1.24 1.36 -6.15
N PHE A 128 2.15 0.43 -6.41
CA PHE A 128 3.56 0.57 -6.05
C PHE A 128 4.23 1.74 -6.79
N GLU A 129 3.98 1.88 -8.09
CA GLU A 129 4.49 3.01 -8.88
C GLU A 129 4.00 4.35 -8.35
N ARG A 130 2.72 4.47 -8.05
CA ARG A 130 2.11 5.69 -7.48
C ARG A 130 2.71 6.03 -6.13
N ARG A 131 2.91 5.06 -5.25
CA ARG A 131 3.57 5.26 -3.98
C ARG A 131 4.99 5.79 -4.16
N SER A 132 5.76 5.15 -5.01
CA SER A 132 7.14 5.56 -5.33
C SER A 132 7.20 6.99 -5.87
N PHE A 133 6.32 7.33 -6.80
CA PHE A 133 6.20 8.67 -7.36
C PHE A 133 5.84 9.71 -6.28
N ASN A 134 4.86 9.44 -5.44
CA ASN A 134 4.44 10.34 -4.38
C ASN A 134 5.56 10.60 -3.36
N LEU A 135 6.34 9.59 -3.02
CA LEU A 135 7.49 9.73 -2.12
C LEU A 135 8.58 10.63 -2.73
N LYS A 136 8.87 10.45 -4.02
CA LYS A 136 9.83 11.31 -4.74
C LYS A 136 9.33 12.75 -4.80
N LEU A 137 8.06 12.97 -5.06
CA LEU A 137 7.44 14.30 -5.10
C LEU A 137 7.52 14.98 -3.74
N LYS A 138 7.22 14.28 -2.65
CA LYS A 138 7.36 14.81 -1.28
C LYS A 138 8.79 15.21 -0.97
N SER A 139 9.76 14.39 -1.36
CA SER A 139 11.19 14.70 -1.18
C SER A 139 11.62 15.96 -1.93
N LEU A 140 11.14 16.15 -3.16
CA LEU A 140 11.40 17.36 -3.95
C LEU A 140 10.78 18.61 -3.29
N VAL A 141 9.54 18.52 -2.83
CA VAL A 141 8.86 19.64 -2.14
C VAL A 141 9.63 20.04 -0.88
N GLN A 142 10.08 19.08 -0.08
CA GLN A 142 10.88 19.35 1.12
C GLN A 142 12.22 20.02 0.78
N LEU A 143 12.88 19.58 -0.29
CA LEU A 143 14.13 20.18 -0.77
C LEU A 143 13.92 21.64 -1.16
N PHE A 144 12.88 21.97 -1.93
CA PHE A 144 12.56 23.35 -2.31
C PHE A 144 12.20 24.21 -1.11
N GLN A 145 11.48 23.70 -0.12
CA GLN A 145 11.16 24.42 1.11
C GLN A 145 12.43 24.74 1.91
N GLY A 146 13.35 23.78 2.02
CA GLY A 146 14.66 23.99 2.67
C GLY A 146 15.49 25.07 1.99
N LEU A 147 15.52 25.10 0.65
CA LEU A 147 16.23 26.14 -0.13
C LEU A 147 15.62 27.54 0.07
N ARG A 148 14.29 27.65 0.14
CA ARG A 148 13.63 28.96 0.42
C ARG A 148 13.99 29.50 1.79
N SER A 149 14.05 28.67 2.81
CA SER A 149 14.46 29.07 4.14
C SER A 149 15.90 29.60 4.17
N THR A 150 16.83 28.92 3.50
CA THR A 150 18.25 29.33 3.45
C THR A 150 18.45 30.68 2.71
N VAL A 151 17.67 30.95 1.67
CA VAL A 151 17.74 32.23 0.95
C VAL A 151 17.18 33.38 1.79
N HIS A 152 16.16 33.14 2.58
CA HIS A 152 15.57 34.17 3.44
C HIS A 152 16.49 34.54 4.60
N ASP A 153 17.24 33.60 5.14
CA ASP A 153 18.23 33.82 6.21
C ASP A 153 19.50 34.52 5.68
N ALA A 154 19.78 34.47 4.39
CA ALA A 154 20.94 35.13 3.75
C ALA A 154 20.67 36.60 3.39
N GLU A 155 19.43 37.06 3.36
CA GLU A 155 19.03 38.45 3.03
C GLU A 155 18.69 39.29 4.30
N GLY A 156 18.90 38.71 5.53
CA GLY A 156 18.66 39.40 6.79
C GLY A 156 19.86 40.13 7.36
#